data_f866884c71902c7e3a17497647eadb03
#
_entry.id   f866884c71902c7e3a17497647eadb03
#
_cell.length_a   1.000
_cell.length_b   1.000
_cell.length_c   1.000
_cell.angle_alpha   90.00
_cell.angle_beta   90.00
_cell.angle_gamma   90.00
#
_symmetry.space_group_name_H-M   'P 1'
#
loop_
_entity.id
_entity.type
_entity.pdbx_description
1 polymer ?
#
loop_
_entity_poly.entity_id
_entity_poly.type
_entity_poly.pdbx_seq_one_letter_code
_entity_poly.pdbx_strand_id
1 'polypeptide(L)'
;AFTGARRQGYKGKFEQANGGTLFLDEIGEVPPEMQVALLRVLQERTITPIGSSKEVPVNIRIITATHKDLLRLVEEGKFRQDLYYRLHVYPLYVPSLIERKEDIPYFIQHFCERKNWNVVFPKSICNQFLQHTWPGNIRELVNALERIYILSQGREICEKQVAFLIQTMMGNQQQLELQVENKTEHTLNFREKIQRDSMIEALQKTNGNVSLAAKLLDVPRSTFYKRMQKYKL
;
A
#
# COMPACT_ATOMS: atom_id res chain seq x y z
N ALA A 1 7.91 15.99 -31.32
CA ALA A 1 9.11 15.16 -31.55
C ALA A 1 10.10 15.43 -30.41
N PHE A 2 10.34 14.47 -29.52
CA PHE A 2 11.35 14.59 -28.47
C PHE A 2 12.72 14.43 -29.13
N THR A 3 13.43 15.53 -29.34
CA THR A 3 14.80 15.59 -29.79
C THR A 3 15.72 15.16 -28.65
N GLY A 4 16.14 13.91 -28.62
CA GLY A 4 17.06 13.41 -27.60
C GLY A 4 17.22 11.89 -27.56
N ALA A 5 16.50 11.14 -28.38
CA ALA A 5 16.70 9.71 -28.49
C ALA A 5 18.08 9.40 -29.14
N ARG A 6 18.97 8.76 -28.39
CA ARG A 6 20.25 8.28 -28.94
C ARG A 6 19.93 7.26 -30.03
N ARG A 7 20.53 7.43 -31.21
CA ARG A 7 20.39 6.52 -32.37
C ARG A 7 20.74 5.05 -32.08
N GLN A 8 21.48 4.76 -31.02
CA GLN A 8 21.88 3.42 -30.61
C GLN A 8 20.91 2.75 -29.64
N GLY A 9 19.77 3.39 -29.26
CA GLY A 9 18.83 2.87 -28.25
C GLY A 9 19.42 2.81 -26.85
N TYR A 10 18.61 2.36 -25.88
CA TYR A 10 19.06 2.06 -24.51
C TYR A 10 19.13 0.55 -24.34
N LYS A 11 20.22 0.06 -23.71
CA LYS A 11 20.31 -1.33 -23.29
C LYS A 11 19.17 -1.68 -22.33
N GLY A 12 18.50 -2.79 -22.58
CA GLY A 12 17.45 -3.31 -21.70
C GLY A 12 18.01 -3.71 -20.33
N LYS A 13 17.13 -3.81 -19.32
CA LYS A 13 17.54 -4.15 -17.94
C LYS A 13 18.27 -5.49 -17.84
N PHE A 14 17.84 -6.48 -18.59
CA PHE A 14 18.50 -7.78 -18.66
C PHE A 14 19.92 -7.67 -19.21
N GLU A 15 20.12 -6.88 -20.26
CA GLU A 15 21.45 -6.65 -20.85
C GLU A 15 22.36 -5.87 -19.89
N GLN A 16 21.81 -4.88 -19.18
CA GLN A 16 22.55 -4.12 -18.16
C GLN A 16 23.00 -4.98 -16.99
N ALA A 17 22.20 -5.99 -16.62
CA ALA A 17 22.49 -6.90 -15.51
C ALA A 17 23.41 -8.07 -15.90
N ASN A 18 23.88 -8.14 -17.15
CA ASN A 18 24.72 -9.23 -17.62
C ASN A 18 26.02 -9.35 -16.80
N GLY A 19 26.32 -10.54 -16.33
CA GLY A 19 27.42 -10.83 -15.41
C GLY A 19 27.11 -10.52 -13.93
N GLY A 20 25.90 -10.06 -13.61
CA GLY A 20 25.49 -9.65 -12.27
C GLY A 20 24.20 -10.29 -11.79
N THR A 21 23.50 -9.56 -10.91
CA THR A 21 22.23 -9.98 -10.31
C THR A 21 21.14 -8.99 -10.69
N LEU A 22 20.00 -9.48 -11.17
CA LEU A 22 18.79 -8.73 -11.43
C LEU A 22 17.75 -9.06 -10.34
N PHE A 23 17.32 -8.04 -9.60
CA PHE A 23 16.23 -8.14 -8.66
C PHE A 23 14.93 -7.67 -9.35
N LEU A 24 13.92 -8.54 -9.32
CA LEU A 24 12.58 -8.28 -9.86
C LEU A 24 11.58 -8.25 -8.71
N ASP A 25 11.18 -7.06 -8.34
CA ASP A 25 10.15 -6.86 -7.33
C ASP A 25 8.76 -7.02 -7.92
N GLU A 26 7.80 -7.45 -7.10
CA GLU A 26 6.38 -7.65 -7.46
C GLU A 26 6.19 -8.53 -8.70
N ILE A 27 6.89 -9.68 -8.75
CA ILE A 27 6.83 -10.60 -9.90
C ILE A 27 5.41 -11.12 -10.17
N GLY A 28 4.54 -11.15 -9.16
CA GLY A 28 3.14 -11.52 -9.30
C GLY A 28 2.26 -10.51 -10.03
N GLU A 29 2.79 -9.31 -10.33
CA GLU A 29 2.09 -8.25 -11.09
C GLU A 29 2.49 -8.22 -12.58
N VAL A 30 3.44 -9.05 -12.98
CA VAL A 30 4.01 -9.03 -14.34
C VAL A 30 2.97 -9.50 -15.36
N PRO A 31 2.71 -8.71 -16.44
CA PRO A 31 1.77 -9.09 -17.51
C PRO A 31 2.16 -10.39 -18.22
N PRO A 32 1.20 -11.12 -18.82
CA PRO A 32 1.46 -12.40 -19.48
C PRO A 32 2.57 -12.37 -20.53
N GLU A 33 2.66 -11.31 -21.32
CA GLU A 33 3.70 -11.16 -22.37
C GLU A 33 5.10 -11.08 -21.75
N MET A 34 5.23 -10.40 -20.61
CA MET A 34 6.48 -10.29 -19.87
C MET A 34 6.85 -11.59 -19.18
N GLN A 35 5.86 -12.40 -18.74
CA GLN A 35 6.11 -13.73 -18.18
C GLN A 35 6.76 -14.66 -19.21
N VAL A 36 6.31 -14.60 -20.49
CA VAL A 36 6.91 -15.36 -21.58
C VAL A 36 8.35 -14.92 -21.85
N ALA A 37 8.59 -13.62 -21.88
CA ALA A 37 9.94 -13.07 -22.08
C ALA A 37 10.88 -13.50 -20.95
N LEU A 38 10.43 -13.41 -19.70
CA LEU A 38 11.21 -13.82 -18.52
C LEU A 38 11.54 -15.31 -18.55
N LEU A 39 10.57 -16.15 -18.93
CA LEU A 39 10.78 -17.59 -19.04
C LEU A 39 11.88 -17.91 -20.04
N ARG A 40 11.89 -17.26 -21.23
CA ARG A 40 12.96 -17.43 -22.22
C ARG A 40 14.32 -17.06 -21.66
N VAL A 41 14.44 -15.92 -20.97
CA VAL A 41 15.70 -15.51 -20.33
C VAL A 41 16.18 -16.55 -19.31
N LEU A 42 15.27 -17.13 -18.54
CA LEU A 42 15.60 -18.15 -17.53
C LEU A 42 16.00 -19.50 -18.16
N GLN A 43 15.44 -19.85 -19.30
CA GLN A 43 15.67 -21.14 -19.99
C GLN A 43 16.86 -21.08 -20.96
N GLU A 44 16.83 -20.08 -21.84
CA GLU A 44 17.72 -19.99 -22.99
C GLU A 44 18.95 -19.12 -22.70
N ARG A 45 18.90 -18.32 -21.62
CA ARG A 45 19.93 -17.35 -21.25
C ARG A 45 20.26 -16.36 -22.39
N THR A 46 19.26 -16.05 -23.21
CA THR A 46 19.33 -15.08 -24.28
C THR A 46 18.23 -14.03 -24.16
N ILE A 47 18.46 -12.87 -24.74
CA ILE A 47 17.48 -11.82 -24.91
C ILE A 47 17.45 -11.36 -26.35
N THR A 48 16.29 -10.92 -26.83
CA THR A 48 16.14 -10.24 -28.12
C THR A 48 15.81 -8.77 -27.84
N PRO A 49 16.73 -7.83 -28.10
CA PRO A 49 16.46 -6.40 -27.92
C PRO A 49 15.29 -5.93 -28.79
N ILE A 50 14.50 -4.97 -28.31
CA ILE A 50 13.39 -4.39 -29.05
C ILE A 50 13.88 -3.78 -30.35
N GLY A 51 13.26 -4.18 -31.48
CA GLY A 51 13.67 -3.72 -32.82
C GLY A 51 14.85 -4.48 -33.42
N SER A 52 15.31 -5.56 -32.79
CA SER A 52 16.35 -6.44 -33.30
C SER A 52 15.82 -7.86 -33.43
N SER A 53 16.30 -8.59 -34.43
CA SER A 53 16.10 -10.06 -34.55
C SER A 53 17.29 -10.85 -34.00
N LYS A 54 18.35 -10.17 -33.53
CA LYS A 54 19.56 -10.81 -33.03
C LYS A 54 19.44 -11.15 -31.57
N GLU A 55 19.63 -12.40 -31.23
CA GLU A 55 19.73 -12.86 -29.85
C GLU A 55 21.07 -12.49 -29.22
N VAL A 56 21.01 -12.04 -27.98
CA VAL A 56 22.20 -11.65 -27.20
C VAL A 56 22.26 -12.57 -25.97
N PRO A 57 23.35 -13.33 -25.78
CA PRO A 57 23.49 -14.17 -24.61
C PRO A 57 23.66 -13.31 -23.33
N VAL A 58 23.03 -13.76 -22.26
CA VAL A 58 23.10 -13.11 -20.95
C VAL A 58 23.36 -14.11 -19.85
N ASN A 59 24.25 -13.80 -18.94
CA ASN A 59 24.52 -14.59 -17.73
C ASN A 59 24.10 -13.75 -16.51
N ILE A 60 22.91 -14.02 -15.99
CA ILE A 60 22.28 -13.22 -14.94
C ILE A 60 21.81 -14.12 -13.81
N ARG A 61 22.11 -13.74 -12.57
CA ARG A 61 21.42 -14.28 -11.39
C ARG A 61 20.11 -13.51 -11.19
N ILE A 62 18.99 -14.21 -11.09
CA ILE A 62 17.68 -13.60 -10.87
C ILE A 62 17.25 -13.86 -9.42
N ILE A 63 16.79 -12.78 -8.78
CA ILE A 63 16.14 -12.80 -7.48
C ILE A 63 14.77 -12.13 -7.68
N THR A 64 13.71 -12.79 -7.23
CA THR A 64 12.34 -12.27 -7.36
C THR A 64 11.71 -12.07 -5.99
N ALA A 65 10.84 -11.08 -5.86
CA ALA A 65 10.03 -10.86 -4.69
C ALA A 65 8.56 -10.66 -5.08
N THR A 66 7.66 -11.07 -4.21
CA THR A 66 6.22 -10.82 -4.36
C THR A 66 5.53 -10.95 -3.01
N HIS A 67 4.45 -10.22 -2.82
CA HIS A 67 3.52 -10.38 -1.70
C HIS A 67 2.35 -11.31 -2.05
N LYS A 68 2.20 -11.69 -3.34
CA LYS A 68 1.11 -12.54 -3.80
C LYS A 68 1.45 -14.02 -3.70
N ASP A 69 0.43 -14.83 -3.48
CA ASP A 69 0.53 -16.28 -3.63
C ASP A 69 0.58 -16.62 -5.14
N LEU A 70 1.78 -16.94 -5.62
CA LEU A 70 1.99 -17.28 -7.03
C LEU A 70 1.29 -18.57 -7.43
N LEU A 71 1.14 -19.54 -6.52
CA LEU A 71 0.46 -20.80 -6.81
C LEU A 71 -1.02 -20.52 -7.08
N ARG A 72 -1.66 -19.71 -6.26
CA ARG A 72 -3.03 -19.27 -6.47
C ARG A 72 -3.19 -18.51 -7.80
N LEU A 73 -2.24 -17.66 -8.17
CA LEU A 73 -2.25 -16.98 -9.46
C LEU A 73 -2.13 -17.96 -10.64
N VAL A 74 -1.41 -19.07 -10.47
CA VAL A 74 -1.36 -20.16 -11.47
C VAL A 74 -2.74 -20.84 -11.61
N GLU A 75 -3.40 -21.16 -10.50
CA GLU A 75 -4.75 -21.74 -10.49
C GLU A 75 -5.79 -20.82 -11.15
N GLU A 76 -5.65 -19.51 -10.93
CA GLU A 76 -6.50 -18.48 -11.55
C GLU A 76 -6.14 -18.20 -13.04
N GLY A 77 -5.11 -18.85 -13.59
CA GLY A 77 -4.64 -18.62 -14.97
C GLY A 77 -3.95 -17.27 -15.22
N LYS A 78 -3.61 -16.54 -14.15
CA LYS A 78 -2.97 -15.21 -14.19
C LYS A 78 -1.44 -15.29 -14.21
N PHE A 79 -0.88 -16.42 -13.81
CA PHE A 79 0.55 -16.67 -13.80
C PHE A 79 0.84 -18.02 -14.47
N ARG A 80 1.90 -18.09 -15.25
CA ARG A 80 2.26 -19.33 -15.97
C ARG A 80 2.86 -20.34 -15.01
N GLN A 81 2.41 -21.57 -15.10
CA GLN A 81 2.90 -22.67 -14.30
C GLN A 81 4.38 -23.00 -14.55
N ASP A 82 4.81 -22.94 -15.81
CA ASP A 82 6.21 -23.20 -16.20
C ASP A 82 7.18 -22.15 -15.61
N LEU A 83 6.78 -20.89 -15.61
CA LEU A 83 7.54 -19.80 -14.99
C LEU A 83 7.58 -19.96 -13.45
N TYR A 84 6.45 -20.32 -12.83
CA TYR A 84 6.37 -20.58 -11.39
C TYR A 84 7.44 -21.59 -10.97
N TYR A 85 7.47 -22.79 -11.57
CA TYR A 85 8.46 -23.81 -11.20
C TYR A 85 9.92 -23.39 -11.47
N ARG A 86 10.15 -22.50 -12.42
CA ARG A 86 11.49 -22.00 -12.73
C ARG A 86 11.96 -20.94 -11.73
N LEU A 87 11.06 -20.17 -11.15
CA LEU A 87 11.36 -19.17 -10.11
C LEU A 87 11.38 -19.75 -8.71
N HIS A 88 10.47 -20.69 -8.41
CA HIS A 88 10.26 -21.25 -7.07
C HIS A 88 11.25 -22.36 -6.75
N VAL A 89 12.55 -22.12 -6.99
CA VAL A 89 13.61 -23.09 -6.71
C VAL A 89 14.08 -23.02 -5.26
N TYR A 90 14.21 -21.81 -4.73
CA TYR A 90 14.61 -21.55 -3.34
C TYR A 90 13.79 -20.42 -2.75
N PRO A 91 12.61 -20.73 -2.21
CA PRO A 91 11.76 -19.72 -1.59
C PRO A 91 12.33 -19.26 -0.25
N LEU A 92 12.32 -17.95 -0.04
CA LEU A 92 12.65 -17.29 1.21
C LEU A 92 11.43 -16.57 1.74
N TYR A 93 11.01 -16.93 2.94
CA TYR A 93 9.95 -16.25 3.64
C TYR A 93 10.53 -15.10 4.46
N VAL A 94 10.01 -13.89 4.23
CA VAL A 94 10.36 -12.70 5.02
C VAL A 94 9.22 -12.45 6.01
N PRO A 95 9.45 -12.63 7.32
CA PRO A 95 8.39 -12.47 8.31
C PRO A 95 7.91 -11.03 8.39
N SER A 96 6.62 -10.86 8.66
CA SER A 96 6.00 -9.56 8.94
C SER A 96 6.47 -8.99 10.28
N LEU A 97 6.27 -7.70 10.51
CA LEU A 97 6.71 -7.06 11.76
C LEU A 97 5.97 -7.62 12.99
N ILE A 98 4.73 -8.08 12.82
CA ILE A 98 3.96 -8.72 13.91
C ILE A 98 4.59 -10.04 14.37
N GLU A 99 5.27 -10.75 13.47
CA GLU A 99 5.94 -12.03 13.76
C GLU A 99 7.33 -11.85 14.38
N ARG A 100 7.85 -10.62 14.39
CA ARG A 100 9.18 -10.27 14.94
C ARG A 100 9.14 -8.95 15.72
N LYS A 101 8.17 -8.84 16.62
CA LYS A 101 7.98 -7.62 17.42
C LYS A 101 9.19 -7.26 18.29
N GLU A 102 10.00 -8.25 18.63
CA GLU A 102 11.25 -8.04 19.36
C GLU A 102 12.24 -7.13 18.62
N ASP A 103 12.10 -7.00 17.30
CA ASP A 103 12.96 -6.14 16.49
C ASP A 103 12.54 -4.65 16.54
N ILE A 104 11.33 -4.35 17.01
CA ILE A 104 10.81 -2.96 17.07
C ILE A 104 11.77 -2.00 17.81
N PRO A 105 12.32 -2.34 18.98
CA PRO A 105 13.29 -1.48 19.66
C PRO A 105 14.53 -1.16 18.80
N TYR A 106 15.03 -2.14 18.06
CA TYR A 106 16.18 -1.95 17.15
C TYR A 106 15.84 -1.03 15.98
N PHE A 107 14.63 -1.14 15.42
CA PHE A 107 14.17 -0.20 14.38
C PHE A 107 14.04 1.23 14.92
N ILE A 108 13.54 1.41 16.13
CA ILE A 108 13.45 2.72 16.78
C ILE A 108 14.87 3.30 16.97
N GLN A 109 15.78 2.52 17.53
CA GLN A 109 17.17 2.94 17.73
C GLN A 109 17.82 3.34 16.39
N HIS A 110 17.72 2.49 15.37
CA HIS A 110 18.28 2.79 14.05
C HIS A 110 17.69 4.05 13.43
N PHE A 111 16.38 4.29 13.59
CA PHE A 111 15.74 5.52 13.13
C PHE A 111 16.32 6.74 13.84
N CYS A 112 16.47 6.70 15.17
CA CYS A 112 17.04 7.78 15.96
C CYS A 112 18.49 8.09 15.55
N GLU A 113 19.32 7.06 15.36
CA GLU A 113 20.69 7.20 14.88
C GLU A 113 20.76 7.88 13.51
N ARG A 114 19.93 7.46 12.56
CA ARG A 114 19.86 8.08 11.22
C ARG A 114 19.44 9.54 11.21
N LYS A 115 18.62 9.94 12.18
CA LYS A 115 18.14 11.34 12.33
C LYS A 115 19.04 12.16 13.25
N ASN A 116 20.11 11.60 13.83
CA ASN A 116 20.89 12.20 14.90
C ASN A 116 20.00 12.70 16.05
N TRP A 117 18.96 11.95 16.35
CA TRP A 117 17.97 12.28 17.36
C TRP A 117 18.31 11.55 18.67
N ASN A 118 18.97 12.26 19.58
CA ASN A 118 19.35 11.71 20.87
C ASN A 118 18.19 11.80 21.86
N VAL A 119 17.30 10.80 21.84
CA VAL A 119 16.11 10.74 22.67
C VAL A 119 15.93 9.36 23.28
N VAL A 120 15.38 9.30 24.46
CA VAL A 120 14.95 8.05 25.12
C VAL A 120 13.43 7.94 24.97
N PHE A 121 12.99 6.86 24.34
CA PHE A 121 11.56 6.58 24.25
C PHE A 121 11.04 6.10 25.62
N PRO A 122 9.97 6.71 26.16
CA PRO A 122 9.34 6.27 27.38
C PRO A 122 8.85 4.81 27.25
N LYS A 123 8.95 4.03 28.34
CA LYS A 123 8.51 2.63 28.34
C LYS A 123 7.04 2.45 27.97
N SER A 124 6.19 3.41 28.34
CA SER A 124 4.76 3.43 27.96
C SER A 124 4.57 3.43 26.45
N ILE A 125 5.35 4.22 25.72
CA ILE A 125 5.30 4.30 24.25
C ILE A 125 5.87 3.04 23.61
N CYS A 126 7.00 2.53 24.11
CA CYS A 126 7.57 1.26 23.63
C CYS A 126 6.56 0.11 23.77
N ASN A 127 5.86 0.03 24.90
CA ASN A 127 4.83 -0.97 25.12
C ASN A 127 3.66 -0.85 24.12
N GLN A 128 3.21 0.36 23.82
CA GLN A 128 2.16 0.59 22.81
C GLN A 128 2.63 0.13 21.42
N PHE A 129 3.88 0.38 21.05
CA PHE A 129 4.45 -0.10 19.78
C PHE A 129 4.51 -1.62 19.72
N LEU A 130 4.83 -2.30 20.81
CA LEU A 130 4.84 -3.76 20.89
C LEU A 130 3.43 -4.37 20.82
N GLN A 131 2.41 -3.65 21.28
CA GLN A 131 1.01 -4.11 21.23
C GLN A 131 0.37 -3.90 19.86
N HIS A 132 0.84 -2.93 19.08
CA HIS A 132 0.28 -2.64 17.76
C HIS A 132 0.54 -3.78 16.76
N THR A 133 -0.37 -3.98 15.81
CA THR A 133 -0.31 -5.08 14.82
C THR A 133 0.57 -4.76 13.61
N TRP A 134 0.81 -3.49 13.34
CA TRP A 134 1.65 -3.01 12.23
C TRP A 134 1.28 -3.59 10.86
N PRO A 135 0.04 -3.42 10.36
CA PRO A 135 -0.36 -3.96 9.04
C PRO A 135 0.48 -3.40 7.89
N GLY A 136 0.96 -2.16 7.99
CA GLY A 136 1.90 -1.56 7.06
C GLY A 136 3.37 -1.91 7.33
N ASN A 137 3.62 -2.87 8.26
CA ASN A 137 4.94 -3.37 8.61
C ASN A 137 5.94 -2.25 8.98
N ILE A 138 7.20 -2.39 8.56
CA ILE A 138 8.29 -1.43 8.84
C ILE A 138 7.98 -0.05 8.24
N ARG A 139 7.26 0.02 7.10
CA ARG A 139 6.89 1.32 6.50
C ARG A 139 5.97 2.10 7.41
N GLU A 140 5.00 1.45 8.01
CA GLU A 140 4.09 2.09 8.97
C GLU A 140 4.82 2.52 10.23
N LEU A 141 5.69 1.66 10.79
CA LEU A 141 6.52 1.99 11.94
C LEU A 141 7.40 3.22 11.66
N VAL A 142 8.10 3.24 10.53
CA VAL A 142 8.96 4.37 10.14
C VAL A 142 8.12 5.65 9.97
N ASN A 143 6.94 5.57 9.35
CA ASN A 143 6.04 6.71 9.22
C ASN A 143 5.55 7.22 10.59
N ALA A 144 5.29 6.33 11.54
CA ALA A 144 4.93 6.70 12.90
C ALA A 144 6.09 7.43 13.60
N LEU A 145 7.30 6.90 13.49
CA LEU A 145 8.50 7.52 14.05
C LEU A 145 8.80 8.90 13.41
N GLU A 146 8.64 9.03 12.09
CA GLU A 146 8.76 10.32 11.38
C GLU A 146 7.77 11.36 11.92
N ARG A 147 6.51 10.98 12.15
CA ARG A 147 5.50 11.88 12.72
C ARG A 147 5.86 12.30 14.14
N ILE A 148 6.33 11.36 14.98
CA ILE A 148 6.76 11.67 16.35
C ILE A 148 7.95 12.63 16.31
N TYR A 149 8.94 12.38 15.45
CA TYR A 149 10.11 13.24 15.26
C TYR A 149 9.70 14.68 14.88
N ILE A 150 8.77 14.82 13.93
CA ILE A 150 8.27 16.14 13.48
C ILE A 150 7.52 16.84 14.62
N LEU A 151 6.64 16.13 15.34
CA LEU A 151 5.86 16.71 16.44
C LEU A 151 6.74 17.14 17.61
N SER A 152 7.79 16.37 17.91
CA SER A 152 8.76 16.72 18.96
C SER A 152 9.77 17.77 18.51
N GLN A 153 9.79 18.13 17.21
CA GLN A 153 10.81 19.00 16.61
C GLN A 153 12.25 18.51 16.88
N GLY A 154 12.44 17.20 16.94
CA GLY A 154 13.73 16.58 17.26
C GLY A 154 14.17 16.74 18.74
N ARG A 155 13.26 17.19 19.62
CA ARG A 155 13.51 17.35 21.06
C ARG A 155 12.96 16.15 21.85
N GLU A 156 12.69 16.35 23.14
CA GLU A 156 12.10 15.35 24.01
C GLU A 156 10.68 14.95 23.57
N ILE A 157 10.32 13.71 23.82
CA ILE A 157 9.04 13.13 23.42
C ILE A 157 7.97 13.48 24.46
N CYS A 158 6.91 14.12 24.02
CA CYS A 158 5.71 14.31 24.84
C CYS A 158 4.81 13.07 24.76
N GLU A 159 4.73 12.30 25.85
CA GLU A 159 3.94 11.04 25.90
C GLU A 159 2.48 11.23 25.47
N LYS A 160 1.84 12.34 25.86
CA LYS A 160 0.45 12.64 25.50
C LYS A 160 0.25 12.80 23.99
N GLN A 161 1.21 13.45 23.31
CA GLN A 161 1.15 13.65 21.85
C GLN A 161 1.32 12.32 21.11
N VAL A 162 2.24 11.48 21.58
CA VAL A 162 2.50 10.19 20.97
C VAL A 162 1.34 9.22 21.23
N ALA A 163 0.80 9.19 22.44
CA ALA A 163 -0.38 8.38 22.74
C ALA A 163 -1.58 8.75 21.84
N PHE A 164 -1.82 10.05 21.65
CA PHE A 164 -2.86 10.54 20.73
C PHE A 164 -2.59 10.10 19.27
N LEU A 165 -1.34 10.19 18.81
CA LEU A 165 -0.96 9.78 17.47
C LEU A 165 -1.19 8.28 17.24
N ILE A 166 -0.76 7.43 18.19
CA ILE A 166 -0.96 5.99 18.13
C ILE A 166 -2.45 5.66 18.16
N GLN A 167 -3.23 6.30 19.04
CA GLN A 167 -4.67 6.11 19.10
C GLN A 167 -5.36 6.51 17.79
N THR A 168 -4.91 7.58 17.14
CA THR A 168 -5.42 8.00 15.82
C THR A 168 -5.08 6.98 14.73
N MET A 169 -3.91 6.38 14.80
CA MET A 169 -3.51 5.31 13.87
C MET A 169 -4.36 4.05 14.08
N MET A 170 -4.58 3.65 15.33
CA MET A 170 -5.44 2.50 15.69
C MET A 170 -6.92 2.75 15.35
N GLY A 171 -7.43 3.97 15.58
CA GLY A 171 -8.81 4.34 15.27
C GLY A 171 -9.13 4.31 13.77
N ASN A 172 -8.17 4.70 12.93
CA ASN A 172 -8.31 4.58 11.49
C ASN A 172 -8.31 3.12 11.00
N GLN A 173 -7.68 2.19 11.73
CA GLN A 173 -7.72 0.76 11.43
C GLN A 173 -9.09 0.15 11.72
N GLN A 174 -9.70 0.46 12.85
CA GLN A 174 -11.06 -0.01 13.16
C GLN A 174 -12.09 0.52 12.14
N GLN A 175 -11.91 1.74 11.63
CA GLN A 175 -12.76 2.26 10.55
C GLN A 175 -12.50 1.56 9.20
N LEU A 176 -11.27 1.13 8.92
CA LEU A 176 -10.94 0.36 7.72
C LEU A 176 -11.45 -1.09 7.80
N GLU A 177 -11.34 -1.73 8.95
CA GLU A 177 -11.88 -3.09 9.19
C GLU A 177 -13.41 -3.10 9.13
N LEU A 178 -14.09 -2.12 9.75
CA LEU A 178 -15.53 -1.94 9.63
C LEU A 178 -15.98 -1.62 8.19
N GLN A 179 -15.12 -1.01 7.36
CA GLN A 179 -15.41 -0.77 5.95
C GLN A 179 -15.18 -2.01 5.08
N VAL A 180 -14.33 -2.96 5.49
CA VAL A 180 -14.12 -4.23 4.77
C VAL A 180 -15.28 -5.20 5.05
N GLU A 181 -15.79 -5.25 6.28
CA GLU A 181 -16.97 -6.07 6.62
C GLU A 181 -18.28 -5.54 6.01
N ASN A 182 -18.39 -4.21 5.76
CA ASN A 182 -19.56 -3.58 5.17
C ASN A 182 -19.54 -3.48 3.63
N LYS A 183 -18.65 -4.17 2.92
CA LYS A 183 -18.55 -4.14 1.45
C LYS A 183 -19.66 -4.91 0.71
N THR A 184 -20.71 -5.35 1.38
CA THR A 184 -21.90 -5.96 0.75
C THR A 184 -23.13 -5.06 0.67
N GLU A 185 -23.07 -3.82 1.18
CA GLU A 185 -24.14 -2.84 1.00
C GLU A 185 -23.59 -1.55 0.36
N HIS A 186 -24.22 -1.11 -0.73
CA HIS A 186 -24.00 0.12 -1.52
C HIS A 186 -23.17 1.20 -0.81
N THR A 187 -21.86 1.23 -1.09
CA THR A 187 -20.97 2.28 -0.56
C THR A 187 -21.31 3.63 -1.18
N LEU A 188 -21.92 4.49 -0.40
CA LEU A 188 -22.12 5.89 -0.76
C LEU A 188 -20.78 6.57 -1.00
N ASN A 189 -20.65 7.26 -2.12
CA ASN A 189 -19.47 8.03 -2.48
C ASN A 189 -19.23 9.14 -1.42
N PHE A 190 -17.98 9.59 -1.19
CA PHE A 190 -17.65 10.63 -0.19
C PHE A 190 -18.58 11.86 -0.26
N ARG A 191 -18.91 12.33 -1.46
CA ARG A 191 -19.88 13.41 -1.69
C ARG A 191 -21.30 13.04 -1.23
N GLU A 192 -21.70 11.81 -1.42
CA GLU A 192 -23.01 11.29 -1.01
C GLU A 192 -23.13 11.17 0.51
N LYS A 193 -22.01 10.82 1.17
CA LYS A 193 -21.92 10.76 2.62
C LYS A 193 -22.10 12.15 3.24
N ILE A 194 -21.40 13.17 2.75
CA ILE A 194 -21.55 14.56 3.19
C ILE A 194 -23.00 15.05 2.95
N GLN A 195 -23.59 14.72 1.79
CA GLN A 195 -24.96 15.09 1.49
C GLN A 195 -25.96 14.42 2.44
N ARG A 196 -25.78 13.14 2.74
CA ARG A 196 -26.62 12.40 3.69
C ARG A 196 -26.53 13.02 5.09
N ASP A 197 -25.34 13.28 5.57
CA ASP A 197 -25.10 13.84 6.91
C ASP A 197 -25.72 15.25 7.03
N SER A 198 -25.57 16.10 6.02
CA SER A 198 -26.22 17.42 5.95
C SER A 198 -27.76 17.31 5.95
N MET A 199 -28.32 16.29 5.30
CA MET A 199 -29.76 16.06 5.30
C MET A 199 -30.26 15.58 6.67
N ILE A 200 -29.54 14.70 7.35
CA ILE A 200 -29.85 14.24 8.71
C ILE A 200 -29.85 15.44 9.67
N GLU A 201 -28.83 16.29 9.61
CA GLU A 201 -28.73 17.48 10.45
C GLU A 201 -29.91 18.46 10.20
N ALA A 202 -30.24 18.67 8.94
CA ALA A 202 -31.37 19.54 8.58
C ALA A 202 -32.71 18.98 9.07
N LEU A 203 -32.93 17.67 9.00
CA LEU A 203 -34.11 16.99 9.52
C LEU A 203 -34.19 17.09 11.05
N GLN A 204 -33.07 16.90 11.74
CA GLN A 204 -33.01 17.08 13.20
C GLN A 204 -33.35 18.50 13.63
N LYS A 205 -32.75 19.52 12.95
CA LYS A 205 -33.03 20.94 13.24
C LYS A 205 -34.49 21.37 12.97
N THR A 206 -35.17 20.65 12.11
CA THR A 206 -36.57 20.96 11.71
C THR A 206 -37.57 19.96 12.30
N ASN A 207 -37.18 19.17 13.29
CA ASN A 207 -38.03 18.15 13.93
C ASN A 207 -38.76 17.24 12.91
N GLY A 208 -38.04 16.82 11.88
CA GLY A 208 -38.54 15.93 10.85
C GLY A 208 -39.37 16.64 9.74
N ASN A 209 -39.49 17.95 9.76
CA ASN A 209 -40.25 18.67 8.72
C ASN A 209 -39.46 18.79 7.42
N VAL A 210 -39.76 17.90 6.47
CA VAL A 210 -39.07 17.78 5.19
C VAL A 210 -39.11 19.06 4.35
N SER A 211 -40.19 19.83 4.43
CA SER A 211 -40.33 21.07 3.67
C SER A 211 -39.40 22.17 4.18
N LEU A 212 -39.25 22.27 5.51
CA LEU A 212 -38.33 23.20 6.14
C LEU A 212 -36.87 22.72 6.00
N ALA A 213 -36.59 21.43 6.10
CA ALA A 213 -35.25 20.87 5.89
C ALA A 213 -34.77 21.10 4.45
N ALA A 214 -35.62 20.91 3.45
CA ALA A 214 -35.30 21.19 2.06
C ALA A 214 -34.98 22.68 1.82
N LYS A 215 -35.73 23.57 2.46
CA LYS A 215 -35.51 25.02 2.40
C LYS A 215 -34.21 25.43 3.09
N LEU A 216 -33.85 24.76 4.20
CA LEU A 216 -32.63 25.00 4.97
C LEU A 216 -31.35 24.62 4.20
N LEU A 217 -31.45 23.62 3.31
CA LEU A 217 -30.36 23.19 2.42
C LEU A 217 -30.42 23.80 1.02
N ASP A 218 -31.35 24.72 0.78
CA ASP A 218 -31.56 25.40 -0.51
C ASP A 218 -31.72 24.40 -1.69
N VAL A 219 -32.48 23.32 -1.45
CA VAL A 219 -32.78 22.32 -2.48
C VAL A 219 -34.26 22.17 -2.72
N PRO A 220 -34.73 21.92 -3.98
CA PRO A 220 -36.11 21.65 -4.26
C PRO A 220 -36.65 20.47 -3.44
N ARG A 221 -37.89 20.59 -2.94
CA ARG A 221 -38.54 19.55 -2.12
C ARG A 221 -38.55 18.17 -2.83
N SER A 222 -38.78 18.13 -4.14
CA SER A 222 -38.73 16.90 -4.94
C SER A 222 -37.35 16.24 -4.96
N THR A 223 -36.30 17.05 -5.03
CA THR A 223 -34.91 16.58 -4.98
C THR A 223 -34.57 16.05 -3.59
N PHE A 224 -35.06 16.70 -2.54
CA PHE A 224 -34.86 16.25 -1.16
C PHE A 224 -35.51 14.88 -0.93
N TYR A 225 -36.74 14.65 -1.36
CA TYR A 225 -37.45 13.36 -1.28
C TYR A 225 -36.69 12.24 -2.06
N LYS A 226 -36.25 12.52 -3.30
CA LYS A 226 -35.46 11.54 -4.08
C LYS A 226 -34.21 11.15 -3.38
N ARG A 227 -33.51 12.09 -2.72
CA ARG A 227 -32.31 11.83 -1.94
C ARG A 227 -32.61 11.07 -0.65
N MET A 228 -33.72 11.37 0.05
CA MET A 228 -34.16 10.59 1.22
C MET A 228 -34.38 9.11 0.86
N GLN A 229 -35.09 8.83 -0.24
CA GLN A 229 -35.29 7.45 -0.70
C GLN A 229 -33.95 6.78 -1.05
N LYS A 230 -33.05 7.50 -1.73
CA LYS A 230 -31.72 6.99 -2.10
C LYS A 230 -30.88 6.65 -0.87
N TYR A 231 -30.94 7.46 0.17
CA TYR A 231 -30.12 7.33 1.39
C TYR A 231 -30.83 6.58 2.52
N LYS A 232 -32.06 6.09 2.28
CA LYS A 232 -32.91 5.40 3.27
C LYS A 232 -33.06 6.19 4.59
N LEU A 233 -33.35 7.51 4.48
CA LEU A 233 -33.60 8.41 5.60
C LEU A 233 -35.10 8.52 5.91
#